data_62096f97e0dbcfdbca89d1a296b9d115
#
_entry.id   62096f97e0dbcfdbca89d1a296b9d115
#
_cell.length_a   1.000
_cell.length_b   1.000
_cell.length_c   1.000
_cell.angle_alpha   90.00
_cell.angle_beta   90.00
_cell.angle_gamma   90.00
#
_symmetry.space_group_name_H-M   'P 1'
#
loop_
_entity.id
_entity.type
_entity.pdbx_description
1 polymer ?
#
loop_
_entity_poly.entity_id
_entity_poly.type
_entity_poly.pdbx_seq_one_letter_code
_entity_poly.pdbx_strand_id
1 'polypeptide(L)'
;MSDRIGTVRAVSFSPTGSTRRVLRSIAAGIGAARVQEDSLDRPAWREAGVQVGADELLLVGMPVYAGRVPGLFHGGLPVRGPGDAVCVVCYGNRAYEDALSELVGLTRRAGFRVISAGAFVTEHSLNGRIAAGRPDEADTALMEAFGRQVAAKLRDRAACEVPIRVPGHEPYKAYAPIPLVPELDPERCERCGRCALVCPVQTIDPGNYRVTDPSRCIACFACVRYCRAGARSLAEPARSAFGRKMEALREACQARREPETFL
;
A
#
# COMPACT_ATOMS: atom_id res chain seq x y z
N MET A 1 -35.31 7.29 2.58
CA MET A 1 -34.07 6.94 3.30
C MET A 1 -32.90 7.19 2.36
N SER A 2 -31.88 7.90 2.79
CA SER A 2 -30.76 8.29 1.90
C SER A 2 -30.04 7.06 1.35
N ASP A 3 -30.05 6.91 0.02
CA ASP A 3 -29.38 5.83 -0.73
C ASP A 3 -27.83 6.01 -0.73
N ARG A 4 -27.32 6.96 0.03
CA ARG A 4 -25.92 7.35 0.07
C ARG A 4 -25.18 6.61 1.18
N ILE A 5 -24.05 6.01 0.86
CA ILE A 5 -23.08 5.49 1.84
C ILE A 5 -22.64 6.68 2.71
N GLY A 6 -22.75 6.54 4.04
CA GLY A 6 -22.46 7.62 4.98
C GLY A 6 -20.98 8.01 4.95
N THR A 7 -20.13 7.20 5.56
CA THR A 7 -18.70 7.48 5.69
C THR A 7 -17.85 6.34 5.17
N VAL A 8 -16.82 6.67 4.38
CA VAL A 8 -15.70 5.77 4.06
C VAL A 8 -14.49 6.14 4.91
N ARG A 9 -13.96 5.17 5.67
CA ARG A 9 -12.68 5.28 6.37
C ARG A 9 -11.58 4.68 5.49
N ALA A 10 -10.82 5.53 4.80
CA ALA A 10 -9.72 5.13 3.93
C ALA A 10 -8.43 5.03 4.73
N VAL A 11 -8.06 3.81 5.12
CA VAL A 11 -6.87 3.52 5.95
C VAL A 11 -5.76 2.98 5.08
N SER A 12 -4.58 3.61 5.05
CA SER A 12 -3.48 3.17 4.20
C SER A 12 -2.12 3.15 4.88
N PHE A 13 -1.32 2.12 4.54
CA PHE A 13 0.13 2.22 4.62
C PHE A 13 0.66 2.56 3.23
N SER A 14 1.29 3.73 3.08
CA SER A 14 1.63 4.28 1.76
C SER A 14 2.88 5.16 1.80
N PRO A 15 4.06 4.63 2.16
CA PRO A 15 5.28 5.43 2.35
C PRO A 15 5.68 6.27 1.14
N THR A 16 5.35 5.81 -0.09
CA THR A 16 5.61 6.53 -1.34
C THR A 16 4.37 7.26 -1.91
N GLY A 17 3.23 7.18 -1.23
CA GLY A 17 1.99 7.86 -1.61
C GLY A 17 1.11 7.13 -2.63
N SER A 18 1.59 6.07 -3.30
CA SER A 18 0.86 5.40 -4.39
C SER A 18 -0.41 4.69 -3.93
N THR A 19 -0.35 3.90 -2.84
CA THR A 19 -1.54 3.22 -2.28
C THR A 19 -2.61 4.22 -1.89
N ARG A 20 -2.25 5.31 -1.22
CA ARG A 20 -3.20 6.37 -0.84
C ARG A 20 -3.90 6.98 -2.05
N ARG A 21 -3.17 7.20 -3.16
CA ARG A 21 -3.75 7.69 -4.41
C ARG A 21 -4.78 6.71 -4.97
N VAL A 22 -4.51 5.40 -4.96
CA VAL A 22 -5.46 4.36 -5.37
C VAL A 22 -6.73 4.39 -4.52
N LEU A 23 -6.58 4.44 -3.18
CA LEU A 23 -7.77 4.49 -2.31
C LEU A 23 -8.62 5.72 -2.54
N ARG A 24 -8.04 6.88 -2.83
CA ARG A 24 -8.78 8.11 -3.17
C ARG A 24 -9.64 7.94 -4.41
N SER A 25 -9.10 7.32 -5.48
CA SER A 25 -9.85 7.07 -6.71
C SER A 25 -11.00 6.07 -6.48
N ILE A 26 -10.75 5.00 -5.70
CA ILE A 26 -11.81 4.05 -5.33
C ILE A 26 -12.89 4.75 -4.48
N ALA A 27 -12.49 5.53 -3.49
CA ALA A 27 -13.42 6.27 -2.62
C ALA A 27 -14.27 7.28 -3.41
N ALA A 28 -13.69 7.95 -4.41
CA ALA A 28 -14.44 8.81 -5.33
C ALA A 28 -15.52 8.02 -6.09
N GLY A 29 -15.19 6.82 -6.58
CA GLY A 29 -16.15 5.94 -7.24
C GLY A 29 -17.25 5.42 -6.31
N ILE A 30 -16.97 5.18 -5.02
CA ILE A 30 -17.97 4.80 -4.02
C ILE A 30 -18.98 5.94 -3.82
N GLY A 31 -18.57 7.18 -3.91
CA GLY A 31 -19.47 8.35 -3.82
C GLY A 31 -20.09 8.54 -2.43
N ALA A 32 -19.34 8.21 -1.37
CA ALA A 32 -19.77 8.41 0.02
C ALA A 32 -20.02 9.89 0.34
N ALA A 33 -20.87 10.16 1.32
CA ALA A 33 -21.12 11.52 1.79
C ALA A 33 -19.87 12.15 2.44
N ARG A 34 -19.05 11.30 3.10
CA ARG A 34 -17.80 11.69 3.74
C ARG A 34 -16.71 10.65 3.48
N VAL A 35 -15.50 11.12 3.20
CA VAL A 35 -14.29 10.28 3.18
C VAL A 35 -13.35 10.79 4.25
N GLN A 36 -12.95 9.90 5.16
CA GLN A 36 -11.94 10.20 6.18
C GLN A 36 -10.70 9.35 5.89
N GLU A 37 -9.54 10.01 5.78
CA GLU A 37 -8.27 9.34 5.50
C GLU A 37 -7.47 9.17 6.79
N ASP A 38 -7.01 7.95 7.05
CA ASP A 38 -6.11 7.62 8.14
C ASP A 38 -4.84 6.97 7.56
N SER A 39 -3.69 7.39 8.06
CA SER A 39 -2.39 6.88 7.61
C SER A 39 -1.77 5.95 8.64
N LEU A 40 -1.17 4.87 8.17
CA LEU A 40 -0.34 3.96 8.98
C LEU A 40 1.16 4.17 8.73
N ASP A 41 1.54 5.30 8.10
CA ASP A 41 2.92 5.55 7.69
C ASP A 41 3.86 5.86 8.88
N ARG A 42 3.32 6.24 10.05
CA ARG A 42 4.15 6.56 11.23
C ARG A 42 3.92 5.57 12.37
N PRO A 43 4.97 5.23 13.17
CA PRO A 43 4.82 4.37 14.33
C PRO A 43 3.71 4.83 15.28
N ALA A 44 3.71 6.09 15.70
CA ALA A 44 2.71 6.65 16.61
C ALA A 44 1.26 6.50 16.10
N TRP A 45 1.04 6.58 14.78
CA TRP A 45 -0.29 6.38 14.20
C TRP A 45 -0.71 4.91 14.22
N ARG A 46 0.25 3.98 14.05
CA ARG A 46 -0.01 2.55 14.19
C ARG A 46 -0.26 2.14 15.63
N GLU A 47 0.46 2.74 16.58
CA GLU A 47 0.26 2.52 18.02
C GLU A 47 -1.09 3.04 18.50
N ALA A 48 -1.52 4.22 18.04
CA ALA A 48 -2.84 4.77 18.34
C ALA A 48 -3.97 3.90 17.79
N GLY A 49 -3.73 3.25 16.63
CA GLY A 49 -4.73 2.47 15.92
C GLY A 49 -5.88 3.29 15.36
N VAL A 50 -6.75 2.63 14.60
CA VAL A 50 -7.94 3.24 13.99
C VAL A 50 -9.18 2.47 14.43
N GLN A 51 -10.14 3.15 15.04
CA GLN A 51 -11.46 2.61 15.33
C GLN A 51 -12.43 3.03 14.22
N VAL A 52 -13.14 2.06 13.66
CA VAL A 52 -14.10 2.26 12.56
C VAL A 52 -15.49 1.89 13.07
N GLY A 53 -16.45 2.78 12.89
CA GLY A 53 -17.84 2.58 13.33
C GLY A 53 -18.55 1.47 12.53
N ALA A 54 -19.66 0.98 13.10
CA ALA A 54 -20.46 -0.06 12.47
C ALA A 54 -21.17 0.42 11.18
N ASP A 55 -21.39 1.71 11.07
CA ASP A 55 -22.03 2.40 9.94
C ASP A 55 -21.01 2.99 8.93
N GLU A 56 -19.71 2.79 9.19
CA GLU A 56 -18.62 3.22 8.31
C GLU A 56 -18.13 2.05 7.46
N LEU A 57 -17.80 2.33 6.20
CA LEU A 57 -17.10 1.38 5.33
C LEU A 57 -15.59 1.53 5.50
N LEU A 58 -14.91 0.47 5.93
CA LEU A 58 -13.45 0.44 5.90
C LEU A 58 -12.95 0.21 4.45
N LEU A 59 -12.12 1.11 3.94
CA LEU A 59 -11.34 0.94 2.72
C LEU A 59 -9.86 0.86 3.10
N VAL A 60 -9.31 -0.35 3.25
CA VAL A 60 -7.93 -0.55 3.72
C VAL A 60 -7.00 -0.89 2.57
N GLY A 61 -5.84 -0.21 2.50
CA GLY A 61 -4.87 -0.38 1.41
C GLY A 61 -3.44 -0.57 1.88
N MET A 62 -2.75 -1.54 1.25
CA MET A 62 -1.35 -1.89 1.52
C MET A 62 -0.53 -2.01 0.23
N PRO A 63 0.76 -1.63 0.23
CA PRO A 63 1.67 -2.00 -0.85
C PRO A 63 2.07 -3.47 -0.72
N VAL A 64 2.45 -4.07 -1.84
CA VAL A 64 2.99 -5.43 -1.87
C VAL A 64 4.50 -5.40 -1.71
N TYR A 65 5.02 -6.05 -0.67
CA TYR A 65 6.44 -6.22 -0.41
C TYR A 65 6.81 -7.71 -0.45
N ALA A 66 7.65 -8.10 -1.40
CA ALA A 66 8.05 -9.49 -1.61
C ALA A 66 6.87 -10.48 -1.78
N GLY A 67 5.75 -10.01 -2.37
CA GLY A 67 4.55 -10.82 -2.59
C GLY A 67 3.63 -11.00 -1.38
N ARG A 68 3.89 -10.26 -0.30
CA ARG A 68 3.14 -10.26 0.97
C ARG A 68 2.77 -8.83 1.36
N VAL A 69 1.92 -8.65 2.36
CA VAL A 69 1.81 -7.34 3.03
C VAL A 69 3.13 -6.99 3.72
N PRO A 70 3.44 -5.70 3.97
CA PRO A 70 4.67 -5.36 4.68
C PRO A 70 4.76 -6.06 6.04
N GLY A 71 5.95 -6.59 6.40
CA GLY A 71 6.17 -7.39 7.59
C GLY A 71 5.74 -6.73 8.92
N LEU A 72 5.64 -5.41 8.93
CA LEU A 72 5.10 -4.64 10.06
C LEU A 72 3.68 -5.04 10.47
N PHE A 73 2.91 -5.66 9.58
CA PHE A 73 1.49 -5.99 9.77
C PHE A 73 1.22 -7.49 9.88
N HIS A 74 2.24 -8.36 9.85
CA HIS A 74 2.05 -9.80 9.95
C HIS A 74 1.39 -10.21 11.29
N GLY A 75 1.63 -9.46 12.37
CA GLY A 75 1.01 -9.64 13.67
C GLY A 75 -0.43 -9.14 13.80
N GLY A 76 -0.93 -8.40 12.79
CA GLY A 76 -2.27 -7.81 12.79
C GLY A 76 -2.30 -6.40 12.24
N LEU A 77 -3.50 -5.94 11.89
CA LEU A 77 -3.73 -4.55 11.50
C LEU A 77 -4.02 -3.70 12.74
N PRO A 78 -3.51 -2.47 12.82
CA PRO A 78 -3.88 -1.51 13.86
C PRO A 78 -5.23 -0.82 13.53
N VAL A 79 -6.21 -1.62 13.14
CA VAL A 79 -7.58 -1.18 12.79
C VAL A 79 -8.56 -2.14 13.43
N ARG A 80 -9.65 -1.67 13.98
CA ARG A 80 -10.71 -2.47 14.61
C ARG A 80 -12.07 -1.92 14.26
N GLY A 81 -13.06 -2.79 14.11
CA GLY A 81 -14.47 -2.43 13.92
C GLY A 81 -15.31 -3.61 13.44
N PRO A 82 -16.64 -3.54 13.60
CA PRO A 82 -17.55 -4.61 13.23
C PRO A 82 -18.16 -4.48 11.82
N GLY A 83 -17.80 -3.43 11.06
CA GLY A 83 -18.46 -3.07 9.80
C GLY A 83 -17.98 -3.85 8.58
N ASP A 84 -18.41 -3.37 7.41
CA ASP A 84 -17.98 -3.89 6.12
C ASP A 84 -16.62 -3.31 5.72
N ALA A 85 -15.83 -4.10 4.97
CA ALA A 85 -14.51 -3.69 4.53
C ALA A 85 -14.24 -4.03 3.07
N VAL A 86 -13.43 -3.18 2.42
CA VAL A 86 -12.82 -3.39 1.11
C VAL A 86 -11.31 -3.44 1.27
N CYS A 87 -10.68 -4.51 0.79
CA CYS A 87 -9.24 -4.71 0.87
C CYS A 87 -8.57 -4.38 -0.46
N VAL A 88 -7.51 -3.57 -0.43
CA VAL A 88 -6.80 -3.12 -1.64
C VAL A 88 -5.30 -3.36 -1.48
N VAL A 89 -4.67 -4.03 -2.46
CA VAL A 89 -3.22 -4.10 -2.54
C VAL A 89 -2.71 -3.38 -3.77
N CYS A 90 -1.54 -2.72 -3.64
CA CYS A 90 -0.89 -2.00 -4.73
C CYS A 90 0.49 -2.61 -5.02
N TYR A 91 0.77 -2.92 -6.28
CA TYR A 91 1.99 -3.60 -6.68
C TYR A 91 2.61 -3.04 -7.96
N GLY A 92 3.93 -3.25 -8.11
CA GLY A 92 4.71 -2.72 -9.23
C GLY A 92 4.72 -3.64 -10.46
N ASN A 93 3.57 -3.95 -11.05
CA ASN A 93 3.40 -4.67 -12.34
C ASN A 93 3.98 -6.10 -12.43
N ARG A 94 4.61 -6.65 -11.38
CA ARG A 94 5.10 -8.04 -11.41
C ARG A 94 4.02 -9.04 -11.00
N ALA A 95 3.71 -9.10 -9.72
CA ALA A 95 2.67 -9.94 -9.11
C ALA A 95 2.41 -9.47 -7.68
N TYR A 96 1.20 -9.68 -7.17
CA TYR A 96 0.86 -9.42 -5.78
C TYR A 96 0.87 -10.69 -4.92
N GLU A 97 0.97 -11.86 -5.55
CA GLU A 97 1.10 -13.18 -4.91
C GLU A 97 0.08 -13.36 -3.76
N ASP A 98 0.52 -13.57 -2.51
CA ASP A 98 -0.37 -13.82 -1.38
C ASP A 98 -0.82 -12.53 -0.65
N ALA A 99 -0.33 -11.36 -1.05
CA ALA A 99 -0.58 -10.11 -0.33
C ALA A 99 -2.07 -9.76 -0.18
N LEU A 100 -2.89 -10.03 -1.21
CA LEU A 100 -4.32 -9.74 -1.15
C LEU A 100 -5.05 -10.70 -0.20
N SER A 101 -4.76 -12.00 -0.30
CA SER A 101 -5.32 -13.02 0.60
C SER A 101 -4.92 -12.74 2.06
N GLU A 102 -3.66 -12.38 2.28
CA GLU A 102 -3.17 -12.03 3.61
C GLU A 102 -3.87 -10.77 4.16
N LEU A 103 -4.04 -9.72 3.36
CA LEU A 103 -4.75 -8.51 3.78
C LEU A 103 -6.22 -8.82 4.14
N VAL A 104 -6.89 -9.64 3.34
CA VAL A 104 -8.27 -10.10 3.61
C VAL A 104 -8.33 -10.87 4.93
N GLY A 105 -7.40 -11.80 5.17
CA GLY A 105 -7.30 -12.55 6.42
C GLY A 105 -7.04 -11.65 7.63
N LEU A 106 -6.12 -10.69 7.51
CA LEU A 106 -5.82 -9.70 8.55
C LEU A 106 -7.04 -8.82 8.88
N THR A 107 -7.77 -8.37 7.86
CA THR A 107 -8.95 -7.52 8.00
C THR A 107 -10.11 -8.28 8.68
N ARG A 108 -10.31 -9.55 8.32
CA ARG A 108 -11.29 -10.42 8.99
C ARG A 108 -10.94 -10.63 10.47
N ARG A 109 -9.66 -10.86 10.80
CA ARG A 109 -9.21 -10.96 12.20
C ARG A 109 -9.33 -9.66 12.99
N ALA A 110 -9.37 -8.53 12.29
CA ALA A 110 -9.61 -7.21 12.88
C ALA A 110 -11.11 -6.93 13.20
N GLY A 111 -12.01 -7.87 12.87
CA GLY A 111 -13.44 -7.81 13.17
C GLY A 111 -14.34 -7.44 12.01
N PHE A 112 -13.80 -7.21 10.80
CA PHE A 112 -14.58 -6.75 9.66
C PHE A 112 -15.07 -7.90 8.77
N ARG A 113 -16.24 -7.69 8.16
CA ARG A 113 -16.69 -8.48 7.04
C ARG A 113 -16.11 -7.91 5.74
N VAL A 114 -15.23 -8.66 5.09
CA VAL A 114 -14.65 -8.24 3.82
C VAL A 114 -15.61 -8.56 2.68
N ILE A 115 -16.20 -7.53 2.09
CA ILE A 115 -17.21 -7.63 1.04
C ILE A 115 -16.63 -7.53 -0.37
N SER A 116 -15.48 -6.90 -0.53
CA SER A 116 -14.81 -6.76 -1.83
C SER A 116 -13.30 -6.62 -1.64
N ALA A 117 -12.55 -6.97 -2.68
CA ALA A 117 -11.10 -6.79 -2.68
C ALA A 117 -10.58 -6.46 -4.08
N GLY A 118 -9.38 -5.84 -4.17
CA GLY A 118 -8.76 -5.56 -5.45
C GLY A 118 -7.24 -5.42 -5.38
N ALA A 119 -6.58 -5.78 -6.48
CA ALA A 119 -5.16 -5.61 -6.70
C ALA A 119 -4.92 -4.63 -7.85
N PHE A 120 -4.23 -3.52 -7.57
CA PHE A 120 -4.04 -2.42 -8.51
C PHE A 120 -2.56 -2.18 -8.80
N VAL A 121 -2.24 -1.93 -10.07
CA VAL A 121 -0.87 -1.63 -10.47
C VAL A 121 -0.55 -0.17 -10.17
N THR A 122 0.64 0.05 -9.63
CA THR A 122 1.22 1.37 -9.42
C THR A 122 2.67 1.38 -9.87
N GLU A 123 3.24 2.56 -10.09
CA GLU A 123 4.66 2.71 -10.34
C GLU A 123 5.49 1.99 -9.27
N HIS A 124 6.45 1.18 -9.68
CA HIS A 124 7.26 0.37 -8.79
C HIS A 124 8.16 1.24 -7.91
N SER A 125 8.03 1.13 -6.58
CA SER A 125 8.74 2.01 -5.63
C SER A 125 10.26 1.95 -5.72
N LEU A 126 10.82 0.80 -6.14
CA LEU A 126 12.26 0.56 -6.24
C LEU A 126 12.83 0.89 -7.63
N ASN A 127 11.99 0.99 -8.66
CA ASN A 127 12.41 1.37 -10.01
C ASN A 127 11.24 2.04 -10.74
N GLY A 128 11.21 3.36 -10.77
CA GLY A 128 10.15 4.16 -11.39
C GLY A 128 9.99 3.96 -12.91
N ARG A 129 10.87 3.20 -13.58
CA ARG A 129 10.70 2.82 -14.99
C ARG A 129 9.78 1.61 -15.17
N ILE A 130 9.45 0.87 -14.10
CA ILE A 130 8.49 -0.23 -14.13
C ILE A 130 7.11 0.34 -13.79
N ALA A 131 6.14 0.16 -14.67
CA ALA A 131 4.81 0.79 -14.60
C ALA A 131 4.89 2.31 -14.39
N ALA A 132 5.82 2.96 -15.12
CA ALA A 132 6.07 4.40 -15.00
C ALA A 132 4.78 5.22 -15.18
N GLY A 133 4.57 6.19 -14.30
CA GLY A 133 3.41 7.09 -14.34
C GLY A 133 2.10 6.47 -13.84
N ARG A 134 2.06 5.17 -13.51
CA ARG A 134 0.83 4.54 -13.02
C ARG A 134 0.58 4.83 -11.51
N PRO A 135 -0.69 4.97 -11.11
CA PRO A 135 -1.91 4.91 -11.92
C PRO A 135 -2.03 6.11 -12.85
N ASP A 136 -2.36 5.83 -14.10
CA ASP A 136 -2.70 6.82 -15.11
C ASP A 136 -4.22 7.10 -15.14
N GLU A 137 -4.71 7.81 -16.17
CA GLU A 137 -6.12 8.15 -16.31
C GLU A 137 -7.00 6.89 -16.52
N ALA A 138 -6.53 5.93 -17.31
CA ALA A 138 -7.24 4.67 -17.53
C ALA A 138 -7.32 3.85 -16.24
N ASP A 139 -6.24 3.79 -15.48
CA ASP A 139 -6.24 3.15 -14.15
C ASP A 139 -7.23 3.83 -13.20
N THR A 140 -7.25 5.16 -13.20
CA THR A 140 -8.16 5.94 -12.35
C THR A 140 -9.61 5.64 -12.69
N ALA A 141 -9.97 5.57 -13.97
CA ALA A 141 -11.31 5.20 -14.43
C ALA A 141 -11.72 3.78 -13.95
N LEU A 142 -10.80 2.81 -14.00
CA LEU A 142 -11.04 1.45 -13.49
C LEU A 142 -11.20 1.40 -11.97
N MET A 143 -10.42 2.20 -11.22
CA MET A 143 -10.54 2.31 -9.76
C MET A 143 -11.90 2.92 -9.36
N GLU A 144 -12.34 3.96 -10.05
CA GLU A 144 -13.65 4.57 -9.84
C GLU A 144 -14.79 3.60 -10.22
N ALA A 145 -14.63 2.84 -11.31
CA ALA A 145 -15.60 1.81 -11.70
C ALA A 145 -15.72 0.73 -10.62
N PHE A 146 -14.59 0.25 -10.06
CA PHE A 146 -14.61 -0.65 -8.91
C PHE A 146 -15.30 -0.03 -7.70
N GLY A 147 -15.04 1.24 -7.40
CA GLY A 147 -15.74 1.97 -6.33
C GLY A 147 -17.26 1.98 -6.53
N ARG A 148 -17.74 2.23 -7.76
CA ARG A 148 -19.18 2.17 -8.10
C ARG A 148 -19.76 0.76 -7.90
N GLN A 149 -19.02 -0.29 -8.26
CA GLN A 149 -19.45 -1.69 -8.03
C GLN A 149 -19.55 -2.00 -6.53
N VAL A 150 -18.58 -1.55 -5.72
CA VAL A 150 -18.65 -1.67 -4.24
C VAL A 150 -19.89 -0.95 -3.70
N ALA A 151 -20.17 0.26 -4.17
CA ALA A 151 -21.35 1.02 -3.76
C ALA A 151 -22.66 0.30 -4.15
N ALA A 152 -22.73 -0.31 -5.32
CA ALA A 152 -23.86 -1.13 -5.73
C ALA A 152 -24.04 -2.36 -4.84
N LYS A 153 -22.96 -3.07 -4.54
CA LYS A 153 -22.98 -4.24 -3.64
C LYS A 153 -23.46 -3.88 -2.23
N LEU A 154 -23.04 -2.74 -1.69
CA LEU A 154 -23.47 -2.28 -0.35
C LEU A 154 -24.97 -2.03 -0.23
N ARG A 155 -25.67 -1.76 -1.35
CA ARG A 155 -27.13 -1.60 -1.38
C ARG A 155 -27.85 -2.95 -1.33
N ASP A 156 -27.18 -4.02 -1.72
CA ASP A 156 -27.67 -5.40 -1.64
C ASP A 156 -27.02 -6.11 -0.42
N ARG A 157 -27.73 -6.07 0.70
CA ARG A 157 -27.23 -6.71 1.95
C ARG A 157 -27.01 -8.22 1.80
N ALA A 158 -27.82 -8.90 1.00
CA ALA A 158 -27.65 -10.34 0.74
C ALA A 158 -26.35 -10.60 -0.03
N ALA A 159 -26.01 -9.76 -1.00
CA ALA A 159 -24.73 -9.86 -1.71
C ALA A 159 -23.52 -9.62 -0.77
N CYS A 160 -23.65 -8.78 0.25
CA CYS A 160 -22.59 -8.57 1.23
C CYS A 160 -22.35 -9.77 2.16
N GLU A 161 -23.34 -10.65 2.34
CA GLU A 161 -23.19 -11.88 3.15
C GLU A 161 -22.41 -12.98 2.42
N VAL A 162 -22.27 -12.90 1.09
CA VAL A 162 -21.53 -13.87 0.30
C VAL A 162 -20.03 -13.67 0.51
N PRO A 163 -19.30 -14.68 1.06
CA PRO A 163 -17.87 -14.54 1.28
C PRO A 163 -17.11 -14.40 -0.04
N ILE A 164 -16.29 -13.36 -0.17
CA ILE A 164 -15.41 -13.23 -1.33
C ILE A 164 -14.26 -14.23 -1.26
N ARG A 165 -13.83 -14.69 -2.44
CA ARG A 165 -12.62 -15.49 -2.63
C ARG A 165 -11.61 -14.68 -3.43
N VAL A 166 -10.37 -14.67 -2.97
CA VAL A 166 -9.24 -14.00 -3.63
C VAL A 166 -8.11 -15.01 -3.85
N PRO A 167 -7.27 -14.83 -4.88
CA PRO A 167 -6.10 -15.67 -5.10
C PRO A 167 -5.12 -15.58 -3.94
N GLY A 168 -4.39 -16.66 -3.68
CA GLY A 168 -3.36 -16.78 -2.66
C GLY A 168 -3.23 -18.21 -2.18
N HIS A 169 -2.20 -18.49 -1.40
CA HIS A 169 -1.90 -19.81 -0.86
C HIS A 169 -2.02 -19.81 0.67
N GLU A 170 -2.36 -20.95 1.24
CA GLU A 170 -2.23 -21.20 2.67
C GLU A 170 -1.47 -22.52 2.86
N PRO A 171 -0.36 -22.49 3.60
CA PRO A 171 0.26 -21.31 4.24
C PRO A 171 0.78 -20.28 3.21
N TYR A 172 0.79 -19.00 3.59
CA TYR A 172 1.36 -17.94 2.77
C TYR A 172 2.84 -18.21 2.49
N LYS A 173 3.32 -17.76 1.33
CA LYS A 173 4.75 -17.86 1.01
C LYS A 173 5.63 -17.25 2.12
N ALA A 174 6.83 -17.77 2.30
CA ALA A 174 7.79 -17.24 3.26
C ALA A 174 8.09 -15.76 2.92
N TYR A 175 8.04 -14.90 3.93
CA TYR A 175 8.39 -13.49 3.76
C TYR A 175 9.91 -13.33 3.67
N ALA A 176 10.40 -12.86 2.54
CA ALA A 176 11.81 -12.59 2.31
C ALA A 176 12.01 -11.10 2.02
N PRO A 177 12.22 -10.26 3.05
CA PRO A 177 12.44 -8.83 2.86
C PRO A 177 13.70 -8.58 2.04
N ILE A 178 13.70 -7.52 1.24
CA ILE A 178 14.85 -7.14 0.43
C ILE A 178 15.88 -6.46 1.36
N PRO A 179 17.11 -6.99 1.51
CA PRO A 179 18.11 -6.45 2.43
C PRO A 179 18.84 -5.25 1.82
N LEU A 180 18.11 -4.22 1.46
CA LEU A 180 18.64 -3.01 0.83
C LEU A 180 18.38 -1.80 1.71
N VAL A 181 19.44 -1.10 2.08
CA VAL A 181 19.37 0.11 2.90
C VAL A 181 19.97 1.28 2.12
N PRO A 182 19.15 2.30 1.77
CA PRO A 182 19.69 3.51 1.13
C PRO A 182 20.60 4.30 2.08
N GLU A 183 21.77 4.70 1.57
CA GLU A 183 22.74 5.53 2.25
C GLU A 183 22.60 7.00 1.87
N LEU A 184 23.25 7.87 2.63
CA LEU A 184 23.31 9.31 2.38
C LEU A 184 24.64 9.69 1.77
N ASP A 185 24.60 10.36 0.63
CA ASP A 185 25.70 11.13 0.08
C ASP A 185 25.76 12.50 0.80
N PRO A 186 26.78 12.75 1.62
CA PRO A 186 26.87 13.97 2.42
C PRO A 186 27.16 15.22 1.59
N GLU A 187 27.80 15.07 0.42
CA GLU A 187 28.16 16.20 -0.46
C GLU A 187 26.92 16.76 -1.15
N ARG A 188 25.95 15.89 -1.47
CA ARG A 188 24.69 16.27 -2.09
C ARG A 188 23.61 16.66 -1.08
N CYS A 189 23.80 16.37 0.21
CA CYS A 189 22.75 16.52 1.21
C CYS A 189 22.53 17.98 1.63
N GLU A 190 21.34 18.49 1.37
CA GLU A 190 20.88 19.83 1.79
C GLU A 190 20.42 19.90 3.27
N ARG A 191 20.53 18.83 4.02
CA ARG A 191 20.11 18.73 5.44
C ARG A 191 18.64 19.11 5.70
N CYS A 192 17.76 18.92 4.73
CA CYS A 192 16.34 19.31 4.82
C CYS A 192 15.48 18.41 5.74
N GLY A 193 16.01 17.31 6.27
CA GLY A 193 15.33 16.40 7.21
C GLY A 193 14.25 15.50 6.60
N ARG A 194 13.88 15.68 5.32
CA ARG A 194 12.75 14.98 4.71
C ARG A 194 12.89 13.47 4.76
N CYS A 195 14.08 12.90 4.58
CA CYS A 195 14.30 11.46 4.61
C CYS A 195 13.97 10.83 5.97
N ALA A 196 14.30 11.50 7.09
CA ALA A 196 13.91 11.06 8.43
C ALA A 196 12.39 11.21 8.64
N LEU A 197 11.83 12.34 8.18
CA LEU A 197 10.39 12.64 8.32
C LEU A 197 9.50 11.61 7.62
N VAL A 198 9.88 11.15 6.41
CA VAL A 198 9.07 10.19 5.63
C VAL A 198 9.36 8.73 5.94
N CYS A 199 10.33 8.44 6.81
CA CYS A 199 10.69 7.07 7.15
C CYS A 199 9.60 6.41 8.02
N PRO A 200 8.89 5.36 7.50
CA PRO A 200 7.75 4.79 8.21
C PRO A 200 8.15 3.97 9.45
N VAL A 201 9.42 3.66 9.57
CA VAL A 201 9.99 2.90 10.71
C VAL A 201 10.99 3.71 11.52
N GLN A 202 11.13 5.02 11.20
CA GLN A 202 12.00 5.95 11.92
C GLN A 202 13.43 5.39 12.13
N THR A 203 13.99 4.81 11.08
CA THR A 203 15.33 4.20 11.11
C THR A 203 16.45 5.20 10.76
N ILE A 204 16.08 6.40 10.30
CA ILE A 204 17.02 7.48 9.97
C ILE A 204 17.05 8.48 11.13
N ASP A 205 18.23 8.68 11.72
CA ASP A 205 18.42 9.60 12.85
C ASP A 205 18.08 11.04 12.42
N PRO A 206 17.13 11.72 13.08
CA PRO A 206 16.77 13.10 12.75
C PRO A 206 17.86 14.13 13.12
N GLY A 207 18.78 13.80 14.03
CA GLY A 207 19.94 14.63 14.39
C GLY A 207 21.13 14.40 13.48
N ASN A 208 21.24 13.20 12.90
CA ASN A 208 22.32 12.85 11.97
C ASN A 208 21.82 11.94 10.84
N TYR A 209 21.39 12.53 9.74
CA TYR A 209 20.82 11.82 8.59
C TYR A 209 21.75 10.79 7.92
N ARG A 210 23.06 10.77 8.28
CA ARG A 210 23.99 9.71 7.85
C ARG A 210 23.72 8.39 8.54
N VAL A 211 23.22 8.43 9.77
CA VAL A 211 22.91 7.24 10.54
C VAL A 211 21.57 6.66 10.10
N THR A 212 21.59 5.43 9.66
CA THR A 212 20.42 4.64 9.33
C THR A 212 20.58 3.27 9.96
N ASP A 213 19.64 2.87 10.82
CA ASP A 213 19.64 1.52 11.40
C ASP A 213 19.20 0.49 10.34
N PRO A 214 20.10 -0.35 9.83
CA PRO A 214 19.79 -1.30 8.77
C PRO A 214 18.83 -2.41 9.22
N SER A 215 18.83 -2.76 10.50
CA SER A 215 18.01 -3.85 11.04
C SER A 215 16.52 -3.55 11.00
N ARG A 216 16.16 -2.27 10.99
CA ARG A 216 14.77 -1.79 10.98
C ARG A 216 14.31 -1.35 9.59
N CYS A 217 15.21 -1.21 8.62
CA CYS A 217 14.86 -0.73 7.29
C CYS A 217 14.00 -1.74 6.54
N ILE A 218 12.83 -1.33 6.07
CA ILE A 218 11.90 -2.15 5.29
C ILE A 218 12.06 -1.98 3.77
N ALA A 219 13.12 -1.33 3.32
CA ALA A 219 13.41 -1.07 1.90
C ALA A 219 12.24 -0.45 1.10
N CYS A 220 11.46 0.45 1.72
CA CYS A 220 10.33 1.11 1.06
C CYS A 220 10.76 2.21 0.07
N PHE A 221 11.99 2.66 0.13
CA PHE A 221 12.60 3.71 -0.70
C PHE A 221 11.90 5.09 -0.63
N ALA A 222 11.06 5.34 0.34
CA ALA A 222 10.48 6.66 0.55
C ALA A 222 11.56 7.75 0.72
N CYS A 223 12.61 7.47 1.48
CA CYS A 223 13.74 8.39 1.67
C CYS A 223 14.47 8.72 0.36
N VAL A 224 14.54 7.79 -0.60
CA VAL A 224 15.10 8.01 -1.94
C VAL A 224 14.13 8.85 -2.78
N ARG A 225 12.85 8.44 -2.85
CA ARG A 225 11.83 9.10 -3.67
C ARG A 225 11.59 10.55 -3.30
N TYR A 226 11.64 10.87 -2.01
CA TYR A 226 11.39 12.23 -1.52
C TYR A 226 12.63 13.09 -1.33
N CYS A 227 13.84 12.57 -1.64
CA CYS A 227 15.06 13.34 -1.60
C CYS A 227 15.22 14.18 -2.87
N ARG A 228 14.91 15.48 -2.80
CA ARG A 228 15.00 16.38 -3.96
C ARG A 228 16.43 16.55 -4.47
N ALA A 229 17.42 16.54 -3.57
CA ALA A 229 18.83 16.62 -3.92
C ALA A 229 19.39 15.30 -4.50
N GLY A 230 18.59 14.19 -4.50
CA GLY A 230 19.06 12.86 -4.90
C GLY A 230 20.21 12.34 -4.02
N ALA A 231 20.33 12.84 -2.79
CA ALA A 231 21.38 12.46 -1.86
C ALA A 231 21.17 11.08 -1.22
N ARG A 232 19.96 10.48 -1.34
CA ARG A 232 19.68 9.12 -0.85
C ARG A 232 19.70 8.13 -2.00
N SER A 233 20.56 7.12 -1.92
CA SER A 233 20.69 6.05 -2.92
C SER A 233 21.27 4.78 -2.29
N LEU A 234 21.33 3.70 -3.06
CA LEU A 234 22.13 2.55 -2.66
C LEU A 234 23.61 2.83 -2.91
N ALA A 235 24.49 2.37 -2.02
CA ALA A 235 25.93 2.40 -2.23
C ALA A 235 26.40 1.25 -3.14
N GLU A 236 27.60 1.35 -3.71
CA GLU A 236 28.25 0.25 -4.42
C GLU A 236 28.78 -0.80 -3.40
N PRO A 237 28.82 -2.10 -3.76
CA PRO A 237 28.39 -2.69 -5.04
C PRO A 237 26.88 -2.99 -5.12
N ALA A 238 26.11 -2.75 -4.06
CA ALA A 238 24.68 -3.05 -3.98
C ALA A 238 23.88 -2.32 -5.07
N ARG A 239 24.24 -1.07 -5.36
CA ARG A 239 23.57 -0.26 -6.40
C ARG A 239 23.67 -0.93 -7.78
N SER A 240 24.87 -1.35 -8.19
CA SER A 240 25.08 -1.98 -9.49
C SER A 240 24.41 -3.36 -9.59
N ALA A 241 24.51 -4.17 -8.54
CA ALA A 241 23.89 -5.49 -8.50
C ALA A 241 22.34 -5.38 -8.53
N PHE A 242 21.79 -4.47 -7.74
CA PHE A 242 20.36 -4.20 -7.71
C PHE A 242 19.87 -3.58 -9.03
N GLY A 243 20.65 -2.68 -9.63
CA GLY A 243 20.35 -2.09 -10.93
C GLY A 243 20.16 -3.14 -12.02
N ARG A 244 21.08 -4.12 -12.12
CA ARG A 244 20.96 -5.25 -13.07
C ARG A 244 19.70 -6.08 -12.81
N LYS A 245 19.40 -6.39 -11.54
CA LYS A 245 18.19 -7.14 -11.17
C LYS A 245 16.92 -6.36 -11.54
N MET A 246 16.90 -5.06 -11.32
CA MET A 246 15.76 -4.21 -11.66
C MET A 246 15.59 -4.02 -13.16
N GLU A 247 16.67 -4.06 -13.95
CA GLU A 247 16.58 -4.02 -15.39
C GLU A 247 15.98 -5.33 -15.95
N ALA A 248 16.45 -6.48 -15.49
CA ALA A 248 15.84 -7.76 -15.85
C ALA A 248 14.37 -7.84 -15.45
N LEU A 249 14.01 -7.29 -14.28
CA LEU A 249 12.61 -7.21 -13.86
C LEU A 249 11.79 -6.28 -14.77
N ARG A 250 12.37 -5.15 -15.19
CA ARG A 250 11.72 -4.23 -16.12
C ARG A 250 11.41 -4.91 -17.46
N GLU A 251 12.36 -5.67 -17.98
CA GLU A 251 12.20 -6.43 -19.23
C GLU A 251 11.09 -7.51 -19.08
N ALA A 252 11.05 -8.20 -17.95
CA ALA A 252 10.02 -9.21 -17.67
C ALA A 252 8.63 -8.62 -17.39
N CYS A 253 8.55 -7.34 -17.02
CA CYS A 253 7.30 -6.66 -16.64
C CYS A 253 6.88 -5.57 -17.64
N GLN A 254 7.19 -5.72 -18.93
CA GLN A 254 6.84 -4.73 -19.96
C GLN A 254 5.34 -4.71 -20.28
N ALA A 255 4.70 -5.88 -20.26
CA ALA A 255 3.28 -5.97 -20.52
C ALA A 255 2.47 -5.22 -19.46
N ARG A 256 1.53 -4.38 -19.93
CA ARG A 256 0.59 -3.72 -19.04
C ARG A 256 -0.31 -4.76 -18.39
N ARG A 257 -0.33 -4.81 -17.07
CA ARG A 257 -1.31 -5.58 -16.30
C ARG A 257 -2.48 -4.70 -15.94
N GLU A 258 -3.67 -5.27 -16.01
CA GLU A 258 -4.89 -4.61 -15.58
C GLU A 258 -5.20 -4.93 -14.10
N PRO A 259 -6.02 -4.12 -13.42
CA PRO A 259 -6.48 -4.43 -12.07
C PRO A 259 -7.26 -5.74 -12.01
N GLU A 260 -7.09 -6.46 -10.92
CA GLU A 260 -7.93 -7.62 -10.60
C GLU A 260 -8.86 -7.26 -9.44
N THR A 261 -10.17 -7.47 -9.59
CA THR A 261 -11.18 -7.09 -8.60
C THR A 261 -12.10 -8.26 -8.28
N PHE A 262 -12.51 -8.36 -7.02
CA PHE A 262 -13.31 -9.45 -6.44
C PHE A 262 -14.48 -8.82 -5.67
N LEU A 263 -15.70 -9.16 -6.12
CA LEU A 263 -16.96 -8.64 -5.57
C LEU A 263 -17.74 -9.72 -4.85
#